data_5bf0d404bebb57f28a42d4588951f6f1
#
_entry.id   5bf0d404bebb57f28a42d4588951f6f1
#
_cell.length_a   1.000
_cell.length_b   1.000
_cell.length_c   1.000
_cell.angle_alpha   90.00
_cell.angle_beta   90.00
_cell.angle_gamma   90.00
#
_symmetry.space_group_name_H-M   'P 1'
#
loop_
_entity.id
_entity.type
_entity.pdbx_description
1 polymer ?
#
loop_
_entity_poly.entity_id
_entity_poly.type
_entity_poly.pdbx_seq_one_letter_code
_entity_poly.pdbx_strand_id
1 'polypeptide(L)'
;MSKISVVYWSQSGNTAAMAEAVAKGVTDAGKEAEIVFVSSASIDELKSETAFALGCPAMGVEVLEEGEMEPFVTELEGCVAGKTIGLFGSYGWGDGEWMRDWVDRMTVAGATVVGGEGVICQDAPDDDAKTACEELGKKLAAV
;
A
#
# COMPACT_ATOMS: atom_id res chain seq x y z
N MET A 1 9.53 1.25 19.79
CA MET A 1 9.61 0.24 18.76
C MET A 1 8.80 0.64 17.53
N SER A 2 9.39 0.53 16.37
CA SER A 2 8.73 0.98 15.13
C SER A 2 7.69 0.00 14.67
N LYS A 3 6.50 0.50 14.42
CA LYS A 3 5.40 -0.25 13.82
C LYS A 3 5.25 0.23 12.38
N ILE A 4 4.93 -0.69 11.48
CA ILE A 4 4.63 -0.36 10.09
C ILE A 4 3.18 -0.78 9.83
N SER A 5 2.34 0.20 9.52
CA SER A 5 0.94 -0.06 9.19
C SER A 5 0.82 -0.49 7.73
N VAL A 6 -0.04 -1.47 7.48
CA VAL A 6 -0.40 -1.93 6.15
C VAL A 6 -1.89 -1.63 5.99
N VAL A 7 -2.20 -0.50 5.37
CA VAL A 7 -3.57 -0.02 5.23
C VAL A 7 -4.11 -0.42 3.87
N TYR A 8 -5.28 -1.03 3.82
CA TYR A 8 -5.81 -1.54 2.56
C TYR A 8 -7.33 -1.40 2.46
N TRP A 9 -7.81 -1.47 1.23
CA TRP A 9 -9.21 -1.67 0.91
C TRP A 9 -9.29 -2.89 -0.01
N SER A 10 -10.28 -3.75 0.20
CA SER A 10 -10.44 -4.96 -0.60
C SER A 10 -11.91 -5.35 -0.65
N GLN A 11 -12.36 -5.86 -1.79
CA GLN A 11 -13.71 -6.36 -1.97
C GLN A 11 -13.72 -7.86 -2.17
N SER A 12 -12.88 -8.35 -3.08
CA SER A 12 -12.82 -9.78 -3.42
C SER A 12 -11.89 -10.60 -2.53
N GLY A 13 -11.05 -9.92 -1.72
CA GLY A 13 -10.05 -10.57 -0.90
C GLY A 13 -8.67 -10.63 -1.54
N ASN A 14 -8.52 -10.25 -2.80
CA ASN A 14 -7.22 -10.31 -3.49
C ASN A 14 -6.21 -9.33 -2.90
N THR A 15 -6.61 -8.06 -2.75
CA THR A 15 -5.74 -7.05 -2.16
C THR A 15 -5.49 -7.35 -0.67
N ALA A 16 -6.48 -7.91 0.03
CA ALA A 16 -6.30 -8.34 1.42
C ALA A 16 -5.21 -9.40 1.54
N ALA A 17 -5.18 -10.36 0.61
CA ALA A 17 -4.13 -11.39 0.59
C ALA A 17 -2.76 -10.78 0.34
N MET A 18 -2.68 -9.76 -0.53
CA MET A 18 -1.44 -9.02 -0.75
C MET A 18 -1.00 -8.29 0.52
N ALA A 19 -1.95 -7.67 1.25
CA ALA A 19 -1.65 -6.98 2.51
C ALA A 19 -1.02 -7.93 3.52
N GLU A 20 -1.53 -9.15 3.62
CA GLU A 20 -0.96 -10.17 4.51
C GLU A 20 0.48 -10.51 4.13
N ALA A 21 0.77 -10.61 2.83
CA ALA A 21 2.13 -10.89 2.36
C ALA A 21 3.08 -9.74 2.67
N VAL A 22 2.64 -8.49 2.50
CA VAL A 22 3.45 -7.32 2.87
C VAL A 22 3.76 -7.36 4.36
N ALA A 23 2.75 -7.61 5.20
CA ALA A 23 2.94 -7.68 6.65
C ALA A 23 3.91 -8.80 7.03
N LYS A 24 3.83 -9.95 6.35
CA LYS A 24 4.78 -11.05 6.57
C LYS A 24 6.21 -10.61 6.32
N GLY A 25 6.45 -9.87 5.23
CA GLY A 25 7.78 -9.35 4.93
C GLY A 25 8.29 -8.40 6.01
N VAL A 26 7.41 -7.55 6.55
CA VAL A 26 7.76 -6.64 7.63
C VAL A 26 8.18 -7.43 8.88
N THR A 27 7.39 -8.43 9.28
CA THR A 27 7.69 -9.22 10.48
C THR A 27 8.91 -10.11 10.30
N ASP A 28 9.11 -10.65 9.11
CA ASP A 28 10.30 -11.46 8.80
C ASP A 28 11.59 -10.63 8.94
N ALA A 29 11.50 -9.32 8.71
CA ALA A 29 12.62 -8.39 8.84
C ALA A 29 12.78 -7.84 10.26
N GLY A 30 11.98 -8.31 11.21
CA GLY A 30 12.13 -7.96 12.63
C GLY A 30 11.38 -6.75 13.10
N LYS A 31 10.47 -6.21 12.29
CA LYS A 31 9.62 -5.08 12.68
C LYS A 31 8.20 -5.56 12.98
N GLU A 32 7.44 -4.71 13.66
CA GLU A 32 6.03 -4.99 13.95
C GLU A 32 5.17 -4.50 12.78
N ALA A 33 4.22 -5.31 12.33
CA ALA A 33 3.29 -4.93 11.28
C ALA A 33 1.86 -4.92 11.82
N GLU A 34 1.07 -3.94 11.40
CA GLU A 34 -0.35 -3.88 11.72
C GLU A 34 -1.14 -3.79 10.43
N ILE A 35 -1.96 -4.80 10.17
CA ILE A 35 -2.84 -4.82 8.99
C ILE A 35 -4.15 -4.14 9.38
N VAL A 36 -4.51 -3.09 8.66
CA VAL A 36 -5.69 -2.27 9.01
C VAL A 36 -6.52 -2.01 7.77
N PHE A 37 -7.81 -2.33 7.84
CA PHE A 37 -8.74 -1.91 6.79
C PHE A 37 -8.85 -0.38 6.83
N VAL A 38 -8.93 0.27 5.67
CA VAL A 38 -8.84 1.73 5.59
C VAL A 38 -9.86 2.46 6.46
N SER A 39 -11.05 1.89 6.64
CA SER A 39 -12.09 2.52 7.48
C SER A 39 -11.71 2.58 8.97
N SER A 40 -10.76 1.76 9.39
CA SER A 40 -10.26 1.73 10.77
C SER A 40 -8.88 2.38 10.92
N ALA A 41 -8.30 2.88 9.84
CA ALA A 41 -6.97 3.47 9.86
C ALA A 41 -7.02 4.91 10.38
N SER A 42 -5.95 5.33 11.04
CA SER A 42 -5.83 6.68 11.60
C SER A 42 -4.73 7.45 10.88
N ILE A 43 -5.09 8.60 10.32
CA ILE A 43 -4.12 9.51 9.71
C ILE A 43 -3.10 9.97 10.76
N ASP A 44 -3.55 10.24 11.99
CA ASP A 44 -2.66 10.68 13.07
C ASP A 44 -1.60 9.64 13.40
N GLU A 45 -1.97 8.35 13.39
CA GLU A 45 -0.99 7.29 13.61
C GLU A 45 0.03 7.24 12.46
N LEU A 46 -0.43 7.37 11.22
CA LEU A 46 0.47 7.35 10.07
C LEU A 46 1.43 8.54 10.06
N LYS A 47 1.02 9.68 10.59
CA LYS A 47 1.90 10.84 10.72
C LYS A 47 3.12 10.53 11.58
N SER A 48 2.99 9.64 12.56
CA SER A 48 4.10 9.27 13.43
C SER A 48 4.97 8.16 12.89
N GLU A 49 4.56 7.50 11.81
CA GLU A 49 5.34 6.42 11.19
C GLU A 49 6.23 6.99 10.08
N THR A 50 7.46 6.50 9.99
CA THR A 50 8.39 6.89 8.92
C THR A 50 8.10 6.15 7.63
N ALA A 51 7.53 4.96 7.74
CA ALA A 51 7.23 4.11 6.59
C ALA A 51 5.92 3.36 6.83
N PHE A 52 5.14 3.18 5.77
CA PHE A 52 3.91 2.37 5.83
C PHE A 52 3.54 1.93 4.42
N ALA A 53 2.56 1.03 4.33
CA ALA A 53 2.09 0.51 3.05
C ALA A 53 0.60 0.85 2.86
N LEU A 54 0.23 1.10 1.62
CA LEU A 54 -1.17 1.34 1.22
C LEU A 54 -1.52 0.38 0.09
N GLY A 55 -2.67 -0.26 0.19
CA GLY A 55 -3.14 -1.20 -0.82
C GLY A 55 -4.58 -0.92 -1.24
N CYS A 56 -4.83 -0.98 -2.55
CA CYS A 56 -6.16 -0.77 -3.11
C CYS A 56 -6.21 -1.37 -4.52
N PRO A 57 -7.27 -2.13 -4.85
CA PRO A 57 -7.41 -2.64 -6.21
C PRO A 57 -7.79 -1.53 -7.18
N ALA A 58 -7.59 -1.79 -8.47
CA ALA A 58 -8.11 -0.92 -9.52
C ALA A 58 -9.65 -1.02 -9.52
N MET A 59 -10.31 0.11 -9.46
CA MET A 59 -11.77 0.19 -9.43
C MET A 59 -12.27 1.00 -10.62
N GLY A 60 -13.49 0.70 -11.07
CA GLY A 60 -14.12 1.47 -12.14
C GLY A 60 -13.23 1.62 -13.37
N VAL A 61 -12.85 2.84 -13.69
CA VAL A 61 -12.00 3.17 -14.85
C VAL A 61 -10.56 3.37 -14.39
N GLU A 62 -9.96 2.33 -13.82
CA GLU A 62 -8.61 2.35 -13.27
C GLU A 62 -8.38 3.53 -12.31
N VAL A 63 -9.18 3.58 -11.25
CA VAL A 63 -9.03 4.57 -10.19
C VAL A 63 -9.03 3.86 -8.84
N LEU A 64 -8.66 4.59 -7.79
CA LEU A 64 -8.77 4.08 -6.42
C LEU A 64 -10.24 3.95 -6.05
N GLU A 65 -10.53 3.11 -5.05
CA GLU A 65 -11.86 2.98 -4.53
C GLU A 65 -12.33 4.34 -3.99
N GLU A 66 -13.47 4.82 -4.44
CA GLU A 66 -13.90 6.21 -4.25
C GLU A 66 -14.52 6.52 -2.89
N GLY A 67 -15.09 5.51 -2.22
CA GLY A 67 -15.84 5.73 -0.98
C GLY A 67 -14.97 5.91 0.25
N GLU A 68 -13.86 5.20 0.33
CA GLU A 68 -13.01 5.19 1.53
C GLU A 68 -11.55 5.47 1.21
N MET A 69 -10.98 4.77 0.23
CA MET A 69 -9.55 4.90 -0.06
C MET A 69 -9.20 6.26 -0.68
N GLU A 70 -9.97 6.72 -1.65
CA GLU A 70 -9.69 8.00 -2.29
C GLU A 70 -9.69 9.17 -1.30
N PRO A 71 -10.72 9.32 -0.44
CA PRO A 71 -10.67 10.37 0.59
C PRO A 71 -9.50 10.23 1.55
N PHE A 72 -9.16 8.99 1.91
CA PHE A 72 -8.05 8.73 2.82
C PHE A 72 -6.71 9.17 2.21
N VAL A 73 -6.49 8.81 0.95
CA VAL A 73 -5.26 9.20 0.22
C VAL A 73 -5.19 10.71 0.05
N THR A 74 -6.33 11.36 -0.23
CA THR A 74 -6.39 12.81 -0.36
C THR A 74 -5.92 13.49 0.93
N GLU A 75 -6.35 13.01 2.09
CA GLU A 75 -5.86 13.53 3.37
C GLU A 75 -4.36 13.26 3.57
N LEU A 76 -3.90 12.06 3.20
CA LEU A 76 -2.50 11.69 3.34
C LEU A 76 -1.58 12.58 2.51
N GLU A 77 -2.03 13.07 1.37
CA GLU A 77 -1.22 13.94 0.51
C GLU A 77 -0.68 15.15 1.27
N GLY A 78 -1.38 15.59 2.32
CA GLY A 78 -0.96 16.71 3.14
C GLY A 78 0.09 16.38 4.20
N CYS A 79 0.42 15.11 4.42
CA CYS A 79 1.30 14.73 5.53
C CYS A 79 2.31 13.62 5.21
N VAL A 80 2.50 13.27 3.93
CA VAL A 80 3.42 12.18 3.56
C VAL A 80 4.82 12.66 3.18
N ALA A 81 5.06 13.96 3.14
CA ALA A 81 6.38 14.49 2.76
C ALA A 81 7.47 13.90 3.66
N GLY A 82 8.52 13.37 3.06
CA GLY A 82 9.63 12.77 3.79
C GLY A 82 9.43 11.34 4.23
N LYS A 83 8.27 10.76 3.97
CA LYS A 83 7.98 9.37 4.35
C LYS A 83 8.26 8.40 3.22
N THR A 84 8.50 7.14 3.58
CA THR A 84 8.68 6.05 2.61
C THR A 84 7.39 5.23 2.59
N ILE A 85 6.81 5.07 1.40
CA ILE A 85 5.52 4.40 1.24
C ILE A 85 5.64 3.24 0.26
N GLY A 86 5.07 2.09 0.63
CA GLY A 86 4.91 0.97 -0.28
C GLY A 86 3.47 0.96 -0.81
N LEU A 87 3.30 0.75 -2.10
CA LEU A 87 1.98 0.67 -2.73
C LEU A 87 1.77 -0.70 -3.35
N PHE A 88 0.56 -1.22 -3.24
CA PHE A 88 0.22 -2.52 -3.81
C PHE A 88 -1.27 -2.60 -4.16
N GLY A 89 -1.62 -3.55 -5.01
CA GLY A 89 -3.02 -3.79 -5.33
C GLY A 89 -3.21 -4.77 -6.46
N SER A 90 -4.41 -5.33 -6.57
CA SER A 90 -4.78 -6.24 -7.64
C SER A 90 -5.67 -5.53 -8.66
N TYR A 91 -5.77 -6.11 -9.87
CA TYR A 91 -6.64 -5.57 -10.90
C TYR A 91 -7.23 -6.73 -11.72
N GLY A 92 -8.43 -6.49 -12.31
CA GLY A 92 -9.08 -7.49 -13.15
C GLY A 92 -8.85 -7.22 -14.63
N TRP A 93 -8.80 -5.94 -15.02
CA TRP A 93 -8.57 -5.52 -16.40
C TRP A 93 -7.78 -4.21 -16.39
N GLY A 94 -7.30 -3.80 -17.55
CA GLY A 94 -6.44 -2.64 -17.65
C GLY A 94 -4.97 -3.05 -17.55
N ASP A 95 -4.09 -2.07 -17.37
CA ASP A 95 -2.64 -2.32 -17.42
C ASP A 95 -1.85 -1.70 -16.27
N GLY A 96 -2.53 -1.33 -15.19
CA GLY A 96 -1.87 -0.75 -14.02
C GLY A 96 -1.85 0.77 -13.98
N GLU A 97 -2.65 1.43 -14.81
CA GLU A 97 -2.70 2.89 -14.83
C GLU A 97 -3.05 3.48 -13.47
N TRP A 98 -4.01 2.87 -12.73
CA TRP A 98 -4.38 3.36 -11.40
C TRP A 98 -3.18 3.38 -10.45
N MET A 99 -2.31 2.41 -10.58
CA MET A 99 -1.12 2.32 -9.72
C MET A 99 -0.06 3.34 -10.13
N ARG A 100 0.14 3.54 -11.43
CA ARG A 100 1.08 4.57 -11.90
C ARG A 100 0.63 5.95 -11.46
N ASP A 101 -0.66 6.24 -11.55
CA ASP A 101 -1.22 7.51 -11.09
C ASP A 101 -1.04 7.66 -9.58
N TRP A 102 -1.21 6.59 -8.82
CA TRP A 102 -1.06 6.62 -7.37
C TRP A 102 0.40 6.88 -6.97
N VAL A 103 1.33 6.23 -7.65
CA VAL A 103 2.77 6.48 -7.43
C VAL A 103 3.08 7.96 -7.68
N ASP A 104 2.57 8.52 -8.77
CA ASP A 104 2.79 9.92 -9.09
C ASP A 104 2.21 10.85 -8.02
N ARG A 105 1.01 10.56 -7.53
CA ARG A 105 0.36 11.35 -6.48
C ARG A 105 1.23 11.39 -5.21
N MET A 106 1.72 10.26 -4.79
CA MET A 106 2.51 10.17 -3.57
C MET A 106 3.87 10.86 -3.76
N THR A 107 4.47 10.69 -4.92
CA THR A 107 5.76 11.31 -5.24
C THR A 107 5.62 12.84 -5.26
N VAL A 108 4.58 13.36 -5.90
CA VAL A 108 4.32 14.81 -5.95
C VAL A 108 4.06 15.35 -4.54
N ALA A 109 3.44 14.56 -3.67
CA ALA A 109 3.18 14.96 -2.28
C ALA A 109 4.45 14.93 -1.41
N GLY A 110 5.57 14.46 -1.92
CA GLY A 110 6.85 14.47 -1.23
C GLY A 110 7.27 13.14 -0.61
N ALA A 111 6.52 12.07 -0.85
CA ALA A 111 6.89 10.74 -0.35
C ALA A 111 7.86 10.04 -1.30
N THR A 112 8.61 9.09 -0.75
CA THR A 112 9.41 8.18 -1.55
C THR A 112 8.64 6.87 -1.67
N VAL A 113 8.32 6.46 -2.90
CA VAL A 113 7.65 5.19 -3.15
C VAL A 113 8.71 4.10 -3.31
N VAL A 114 8.61 3.05 -2.50
CA VAL A 114 9.58 1.95 -2.51
C VAL A 114 9.66 1.33 -3.90
N GLY A 115 10.87 1.25 -4.42
CA GLY A 115 11.13 0.70 -5.75
C GLY A 115 10.71 1.62 -6.91
N GLY A 116 10.11 2.75 -6.63
CA GLY A 116 9.64 3.68 -7.65
C GLY A 116 8.37 3.25 -8.36
N GLU A 117 7.78 2.11 -7.95
CA GLU A 117 6.53 1.61 -8.54
C GLU A 117 5.80 0.75 -7.51
N GLY A 118 4.51 0.53 -7.72
CA GLY A 118 3.72 -0.32 -6.84
C GLY A 118 3.82 -1.79 -7.23
N VAL A 119 3.51 -2.66 -6.29
CA VAL A 119 3.39 -4.11 -6.55
C VAL A 119 1.97 -4.39 -7.03
N ILE A 120 1.81 -4.88 -8.24
CA ILE A 120 0.50 -5.19 -8.80
C ILE A 120 0.42 -6.66 -9.24
N CYS A 121 -0.79 -7.19 -9.22
CA CYS A 121 -1.05 -8.52 -9.79
C CYS A 121 -2.45 -8.55 -10.39
N GLN A 122 -2.65 -9.39 -11.39
CA GLN A 122 -3.97 -9.58 -12.00
C GLN A 122 -4.71 -10.65 -11.21
N ASP A 123 -5.93 -10.34 -10.79
CA ASP A 123 -6.79 -11.23 -10.01
C ASP A 123 -6.12 -11.66 -8.69
N ALA A 124 -6.24 -12.92 -8.29
CA ALA A 124 -5.65 -13.40 -7.03
C ALA A 124 -4.12 -13.42 -7.11
N PRO A 125 -3.42 -13.01 -6.03
CA PRO A 125 -1.96 -13.05 -6.04
C PRO A 125 -1.45 -14.49 -6.11
N ASP A 126 -0.56 -14.72 -7.08
CA ASP A 126 0.15 -15.99 -7.20
C ASP A 126 1.40 -15.95 -6.32
N ASP A 127 2.22 -17.01 -6.38
CA ASP A 127 3.43 -17.09 -5.55
C ASP A 127 4.41 -15.95 -5.86
N ASP A 128 4.55 -15.56 -7.12
CA ASP A 128 5.44 -14.47 -7.51
C ASP A 128 4.96 -13.14 -6.94
N ALA A 129 3.65 -12.88 -7.02
CA ALA A 129 3.06 -11.65 -6.46
C ALA A 129 3.21 -11.60 -4.95
N LYS A 130 3.00 -12.72 -4.27
CA LYS A 130 3.17 -12.80 -2.81
C LYS A 130 4.63 -12.55 -2.42
N THR A 131 5.57 -13.11 -3.17
CA THR A 131 7.00 -12.86 -2.94
C THR A 131 7.33 -11.39 -3.12
N ALA A 132 6.80 -10.75 -4.17
CA ALA A 132 7.02 -9.32 -4.40
C ALA A 132 6.45 -8.48 -3.24
N CYS A 133 5.28 -8.87 -2.70
CA CYS A 133 4.71 -8.19 -1.54
C CYS A 133 5.58 -8.38 -0.29
N GLU A 134 6.10 -9.58 -0.06
CA GLU A 134 7.01 -9.83 1.06
C GLU A 134 8.27 -8.99 0.94
N GLU A 135 8.84 -8.90 -0.25
CA GLU A 135 10.00 -8.04 -0.49
C GLU A 135 9.69 -6.57 -0.24
N LEU A 136 8.50 -6.11 -0.63
CA LEU A 136 8.05 -4.75 -0.34
C LEU A 136 8.05 -4.51 1.17
N GLY A 137 7.50 -5.45 1.95
CA GLY A 137 7.47 -5.36 3.40
C GLY A 137 8.87 -5.30 4.01
N LYS A 138 9.78 -6.12 3.51
CA LYS A 138 11.18 -6.12 3.98
C LYS A 138 11.86 -4.78 3.71
N LYS A 139 11.63 -4.18 2.54
CA LYS A 139 12.19 -2.88 2.19
C LYS A 139 11.65 -1.77 3.09
N LEU A 140 10.36 -1.82 3.41
CA LEU A 140 9.76 -0.86 4.35
C LEU A 140 10.38 -1.00 5.74
N ALA A 141 10.63 -2.23 6.18
CA ALA A 141 11.22 -2.48 7.49
C ALA A 141 12.67 -2.03 7.58
N ALA A 142 13.34 -1.86 6.45
CA ALA A 142 14.74 -1.44 6.39
C ALA A 142 14.93 0.08 6.45
N VAL A 143 13.84 0.84 6.42
CA VAL A 143 13.87 2.31 6.44
C VAL A 143 14.23 2.85 7.82
#